data_2e8b73767274092568dc0766dc8772ef
#
_entry.id   2e8b73767274092568dc0766dc8772ef
#
_cell.length_a   1.000
_cell.length_b   1.000
_cell.length_c   1.000
_cell.angle_alpha   90.00
_cell.angle_beta   90.00
_cell.angle_gamma   90.00
#
_symmetry.space_group_name_H-M   'P 1'
#
loop_
_entity.id
_entity.type
_entity.pdbx_description
1 polymer ?
#
loop_
_entity_poly.entity_id
_entity_poly.type
_entity_poly.pdbx_seq_one_letter_code
_entity_poly.pdbx_strand_id
1 'polypeptide(L)'
;VKQSHAKASEAAFPRKDDSVQPDLAFARRVIEAESAGVAGLAGLVESAVFAEAARRIYACRGSVIVTGVGKAGQIGQKISGTLASTGTPSHFLHPTEALHGDLGRVGNKDLVLALSHSGRSDELLRLIEPLKQREIPLLSIVGDAQSQLARHSDLVLCMGMQEEACPHGLAPSVSTTCMLALGDALALTVMKMRRFTIEDYARFHPGGALGARLITVGQSMWFKRGETLPVALENETVQEMLQKTASLKRRGAV
;
A
#
# COMPACT_ATOMS: atom_id res chain seq x y z
N VAL A 1 -7.91 39.88 -42.83
CA VAL A 1 -8.35 38.70 -42.06
C VAL A 1 -8.07 39.01 -40.62
N LYS A 2 -9.09 39.41 -39.82
CA LYS A 2 -8.97 39.68 -38.40
C LYS A 2 -9.18 38.34 -37.67
N GLN A 3 -8.13 37.80 -37.05
CA GLN A 3 -8.26 36.70 -36.11
C GLN A 3 -8.82 37.21 -34.76
N SER A 4 -10.02 36.79 -34.44
CA SER A 4 -10.62 36.98 -33.13
C SER A 4 -10.01 35.92 -32.17
N HIS A 5 -9.12 36.33 -31.29
CA HIS A 5 -8.74 35.51 -30.15
C HIS A 5 -9.88 35.50 -29.14
N ALA A 6 -10.63 34.40 -29.12
CA ALA A 6 -11.54 34.11 -28.03
C ALA A 6 -10.68 33.95 -26.74
N LYS A 7 -10.84 34.87 -25.80
CA LYS A 7 -10.29 34.74 -24.45
C LYS A 7 -10.95 33.54 -23.80
N ALA A 8 -10.14 32.50 -23.50
CA ALA A 8 -10.57 31.44 -22.61
C ALA A 8 -10.94 32.09 -21.25
N SER A 9 -12.18 31.88 -20.84
CA SER A 9 -12.68 32.29 -19.53
C SER A 9 -11.83 31.58 -18.48
N GLU A 10 -11.00 32.31 -17.76
CA GLU A 10 -10.47 31.83 -16.49
C GLU A 10 -11.65 31.49 -15.59
N ALA A 11 -11.83 30.20 -15.29
CA ALA A 11 -12.75 29.75 -14.27
C ALA A 11 -12.19 30.23 -12.91
N ALA A 12 -12.55 31.45 -12.54
CA ALA A 12 -12.20 32.01 -11.26
C ALA A 12 -12.84 31.15 -10.16
N PHE A 13 -12.02 30.63 -9.23
CA PHE A 13 -12.55 30.12 -7.97
C PHE A 13 -13.49 31.17 -7.38
N PRO A 14 -14.68 30.75 -6.85
CA PRO A 14 -15.61 31.70 -6.27
C PRO A 14 -14.87 32.51 -5.21
N ARG A 15 -15.06 33.83 -5.24
CA ARG A 15 -14.50 34.73 -4.20
C ARG A 15 -14.93 34.20 -2.84
N LYS A 16 -14.03 34.24 -1.86
CA LYS A 16 -14.34 33.91 -0.48
C LYS A 16 -15.60 34.69 -0.06
N ASP A 17 -16.68 33.97 0.09
CA ASP A 17 -17.86 34.48 0.75
C ASP A 17 -17.72 34.10 2.24
N ASP A 18 -17.27 35.03 3.04
CA ASP A 18 -17.07 34.84 4.49
C ASP A 18 -18.40 34.59 5.23
N SER A 19 -19.55 34.71 4.55
CA SER A 19 -20.88 34.37 5.08
C SER A 19 -21.20 32.88 5.00
N VAL A 20 -20.48 32.09 4.18
CA VAL A 20 -20.69 30.65 4.06
C VAL A 20 -20.11 29.92 5.27
N GLN A 21 -20.99 29.37 6.07
CA GLN A 21 -20.60 28.57 7.23
C GLN A 21 -20.47 27.09 6.88
N PRO A 22 -19.49 26.39 7.49
CA PRO A 22 -19.36 24.93 7.30
C PRO A 22 -20.60 24.19 7.83
N ASP A 23 -21.15 23.26 7.04
CA ASP A 23 -22.20 22.35 7.51
C ASP A 23 -21.58 21.22 8.36
N LEU A 24 -21.46 21.45 9.66
CA LEU A 24 -20.92 20.46 10.59
C LEU A 24 -21.83 19.25 10.75
N ALA A 25 -23.14 19.41 10.56
CA ALA A 25 -24.08 18.28 10.61
C ALA A 25 -23.87 17.37 9.39
N PHE A 26 -23.60 17.96 8.21
CA PHE A 26 -23.22 17.16 7.04
C PHE A 26 -21.89 16.42 7.26
N ALA A 27 -20.87 17.10 7.76
CA ALA A 27 -19.58 16.47 8.06
C ALA A 27 -19.73 15.26 9.00
N ARG A 28 -20.59 15.39 10.02
CA ARG A 28 -20.93 14.29 10.93
C ARG A 28 -21.58 13.12 10.18
N ARG A 29 -22.56 13.38 9.31
CA ARG A 29 -23.22 12.34 8.50
C ARG A 29 -22.24 11.58 7.60
N VAL A 30 -21.22 12.25 7.06
CA VAL A 30 -20.16 11.59 6.28
C VAL A 30 -19.45 10.54 7.13
N ILE A 31 -19.00 10.89 8.34
CA ILE A 31 -18.32 9.95 9.24
C ILE A 31 -19.24 8.80 9.66
N GLU A 32 -20.51 9.09 9.93
CA GLU A 32 -21.50 8.08 10.30
C GLU A 32 -21.74 7.08 9.15
N ALA A 33 -21.82 7.57 7.91
CA ALA A 33 -21.98 6.73 6.71
C ALA A 33 -20.76 5.83 6.47
N GLU A 34 -19.54 6.37 6.55
CA GLU A 34 -18.31 5.59 6.43
C GLU A 34 -18.19 4.53 7.53
N SER A 35 -18.49 4.91 8.78
CA SER A 35 -18.50 3.99 9.92
C SER A 35 -19.48 2.83 9.72
N ALA A 36 -20.70 3.14 9.26
CA ALA A 36 -21.71 2.12 8.98
C ALA A 36 -21.26 1.18 7.84
N GLY A 37 -20.68 1.73 6.77
CA GLY A 37 -20.12 0.94 5.68
C GLY A 37 -19.04 -0.04 6.14
N VAL A 38 -18.10 0.42 6.97
CA VAL A 38 -17.06 -0.45 7.55
C VAL A 38 -17.65 -1.50 8.48
N ALA A 39 -18.61 -1.14 9.34
CA ALA A 39 -19.28 -2.09 10.21
C ALA A 39 -20.01 -3.20 9.42
N GLY A 40 -20.57 -2.87 8.25
CA GLY A 40 -21.21 -3.81 7.34
C GLY A 40 -20.28 -4.91 6.79
N LEU A 41 -18.94 -4.72 6.88
CA LEU A 41 -17.97 -5.72 6.44
C LEU A 41 -17.79 -6.89 7.41
N ALA A 42 -18.33 -6.82 8.64
CA ALA A 42 -18.12 -7.84 9.67
C ALA A 42 -18.44 -9.27 9.17
N GLY A 43 -19.61 -9.46 8.53
CA GLY A 43 -19.98 -10.77 7.99
C GLY A 43 -19.05 -11.25 6.85
N LEU A 44 -18.48 -10.33 6.08
CA LEU A 44 -17.51 -10.70 5.03
C LEU A 44 -16.20 -11.19 5.65
N VAL A 45 -15.66 -10.51 6.67
CA VAL A 45 -14.39 -10.91 7.29
C VAL A 45 -14.50 -12.20 8.11
N GLU A 46 -15.68 -12.60 8.51
CA GLU A 46 -15.96 -13.88 9.16
C GLU A 46 -16.22 -15.03 8.16
N SER A 47 -16.30 -14.72 6.87
CA SER A 47 -16.64 -15.69 5.83
C SER A 47 -15.48 -16.61 5.44
N ALA A 48 -15.83 -17.78 4.87
CA ALA A 48 -14.85 -18.71 4.28
C ALA A 48 -14.07 -18.07 3.12
N VAL A 49 -14.68 -17.12 2.40
CA VAL A 49 -14.07 -16.42 1.26
C VAL A 49 -12.93 -15.52 1.74
N PHE A 50 -13.12 -14.75 2.82
CA PHE A 50 -12.05 -13.94 3.40
C PHE A 50 -10.91 -14.81 3.91
N ALA A 51 -11.23 -15.91 4.62
CA ALA A 51 -10.22 -16.85 5.09
C ALA A 51 -9.41 -17.44 3.93
N GLU A 52 -10.06 -17.75 2.80
CA GLU A 52 -9.38 -18.25 1.60
C GLU A 52 -8.51 -17.18 0.95
N ALA A 53 -8.96 -15.93 0.86
CA ALA A 53 -8.15 -14.81 0.38
C ALA A 53 -6.86 -14.66 1.21
N ALA A 54 -6.99 -14.67 2.54
CA ALA A 54 -5.84 -14.60 3.44
C ALA A 54 -4.88 -15.79 3.24
N ARG A 55 -5.40 -17.02 3.05
CA ARG A 55 -4.58 -18.21 2.77
C ARG A 55 -3.82 -18.09 1.45
N ARG A 56 -4.47 -17.62 0.37
CA ARG A 56 -3.83 -17.44 -0.93
C ARG A 56 -2.73 -16.38 -0.89
N ILE A 57 -2.96 -15.26 -0.21
CA ILE A 57 -1.95 -14.23 0.00
C ILE A 57 -0.79 -14.79 0.85
N TYR A 58 -1.08 -15.53 1.91
CA TYR A 58 -0.06 -16.18 2.75
C TYR A 58 0.80 -17.17 1.95
N ALA A 59 0.18 -17.97 1.08
CA ALA A 59 0.84 -19.00 0.27
C ALA A 59 1.56 -18.44 -0.97
N CYS A 60 1.35 -17.17 -1.32
CA CYS A 60 2.00 -16.52 -2.45
C CYS A 60 3.52 -16.60 -2.29
N ARG A 61 4.20 -17.16 -3.29
CA ARG A 61 5.67 -17.34 -3.29
C ARG A 61 6.41 -16.20 -3.99
N GLY A 62 5.69 -15.35 -4.69
CA GLY A 62 6.16 -14.11 -5.30
C GLY A 62 5.67 -12.90 -4.51
N SER A 63 5.24 -11.88 -5.23
CA SER A 63 4.67 -10.64 -4.69
C SER A 63 3.15 -10.61 -4.87
N VAL A 64 2.47 -9.94 -3.96
CA VAL A 64 1.07 -9.53 -4.18
C VAL A 64 1.08 -8.23 -4.97
N ILE A 65 0.63 -8.31 -6.22
CA ILE A 65 0.53 -7.16 -7.11
C ILE A 65 -0.84 -6.53 -6.90
N VAL A 66 -0.86 -5.36 -6.30
CA VAL A 66 -2.12 -4.63 -6.09
C VAL A 66 -2.36 -3.68 -7.25
N THR A 67 -3.58 -3.67 -7.78
CA THR A 67 -3.94 -2.85 -8.95
C THR A 67 -5.32 -2.22 -8.79
N GLY A 68 -5.52 -1.05 -9.41
CA GLY A 68 -6.78 -0.30 -9.37
C GLY A 68 -6.62 1.06 -10.05
N VAL A 69 -7.74 1.70 -10.38
CA VAL A 69 -7.79 3.00 -11.07
C VAL A 69 -8.36 4.07 -10.14
N GLY A 70 -7.90 5.30 -10.30
CA GLY A 70 -8.43 6.46 -9.58
C GLY A 70 -8.31 6.32 -8.06
N LYS A 71 -9.39 6.57 -7.32
CA LYS A 71 -9.40 6.49 -5.85
C LYS A 71 -9.17 5.07 -5.35
N ALA A 72 -9.73 4.04 -6.00
CA ALA A 72 -9.44 2.64 -5.69
C ALA A 72 -7.95 2.31 -5.88
N GLY A 73 -7.30 2.88 -6.90
CA GLY A 73 -5.86 2.75 -7.10
C GLY A 73 -5.03 3.38 -5.97
N GLN A 74 -5.42 4.55 -5.47
CA GLN A 74 -4.77 5.20 -4.31
C GLN A 74 -4.89 4.32 -3.06
N ILE A 75 -6.07 3.74 -2.82
CA ILE A 75 -6.27 2.76 -1.73
C ILE A 75 -5.40 1.52 -1.98
N GLY A 76 -5.32 1.03 -3.22
CA GLY A 76 -4.46 -0.09 -3.60
C GLY A 76 -2.99 0.16 -3.29
N GLN A 77 -2.47 1.35 -3.54
CA GLN A 77 -1.11 1.74 -3.16
C GLN A 77 -0.90 1.62 -1.64
N LYS A 78 -1.88 2.11 -0.84
CA LYS A 78 -1.80 2.00 0.62
C LYS A 78 -1.82 0.54 1.09
N ILE A 79 -2.70 -0.29 0.54
CA ILE A 79 -2.79 -1.72 0.87
C ILE A 79 -1.49 -2.43 0.53
N SER A 80 -0.92 -2.17 -0.65
CA SER A 80 0.39 -2.70 -1.07
C SER A 80 1.50 -2.31 -0.08
N GLY A 81 1.55 -1.04 0.32
CA GLY A 81 2.49 -0.57 1.34
C GLY A 81 2.32 -1.27 2.68
N THR A 82 1.06 -1.50 3.11
CA THR A 82 0.78 -2.22 4.36
C THR A 82 1.24 -3.68 4.27
N LEU A 83 0.93 -4.40 3.18
CA LEU A 83 1.40 -5.76 2.94
C LEU A 83 2.94 -5.84 3.01
N ALA A 84 3.63 -4.97 2.27
CA ALA A 84 5.08 -4.94 2.23
C ALA A 84 5.69 -4.69 3.61
N SER A 85 5.17 -3.71 4.35
CA SER A 85 5.67 -3.35 5.68
C SER A 85 5.36 -4.37 6.76
N THR A 86 4.44 -5.30 6.49
CA THR A 86 4.02 -6.37 7.43
C THR A 86 4.47 -7.77 6.98
N GLY A 87 5.48 -7.85 6.12
CA GLY A 87 6.18 -9.10 5.79
C GLY A 87 5.60 -9.88 4.60
N THR A 88 4.71 -9.28 3.82
CA THR A 88 4.25 -9.84 2.55
C THR A 88 4.78 -9.00 1.39
N PRO A 89 5.69 -9.52 0.55
CA PRO A 89 6.17 -8.78 -0.61
C PRO A 89 5.01 -8.28 -1.47
N SER A 90 4.96 -6.99 -1.72
CA SER A 90 3.89 -6.39 -2.50
C SER A 90 4.35 -5.11 -3.18
N HIS A 91 3.79 -4.82 -4.34
CA HIS A 91 3.92 -3.54 -5.01
C HIS A 91 2.65 -3.20 -5.79
N PHE A 92 2.44 -1.91 -6.01
CA PHE A 92 1.33 -1.43 -6.81
C PHE A 92 1.71 -1.40 -8.29
N LEU A 93 0.79 -1.83 -9.16
CA LEU A 93 0.92 -1.76 -10.60
C LEU A 93 -0.31 -1.03 -11.17
N HIS A 94 -0.08 0.13 -11.79
CA HIS A 94 -1.18 0.85 -12.44
C HIS A 94 -1.65 0.08 -13.68
N PRO A 95 -2.96 -0.14 -13.89
CA PRO A 95 -3.45 -0.96 -15.01
C PRO A 95 -3.02 -0.43 -16.38
N THR A 96 -3.01 0.89 -16.57
CA THR A 96 -2.57 1.51 -17.83
C THR A 96 -1.11 1.21 -18.11
N GLU A 97 -0.22 1.36 -17.12
CA GLU A 97 1.20 1.08 -17.29
C GLU A 97 1.44 -0.42 -17.56
N ALA A 98 0.66 -1.28 -16.90
CA ALA A 98 0.70 -2.72 -17.16
C ALA A 98 0.42 -3.05 -18.63
N LEU A 99 -0.58 -2.39 -19.24
CA LEU A 99 -0.93 -2.58 -20.67
C LEU A 99 0.13 -2.03 -21.64
N HIS A 100 1.01 -1.16 -21.16
CA HIS A 100 2.07 -0.53 -21.95
C HIS A 100 3.48 -1.11 -21.66
N GLY A 101 3.55 -2.31 -21.07
CA GLY A 101 4.80 -3.06 -20.90
C GLY A 101 5.13 -3.45 -19.46
N ASP A 102 4.64 -2.72 -18.45
CA ASP A 102 4.90 -3.00 -17.04
C ASP A 102 4.28 -4.33 -16.56
N LEU A 103 3.44 -4.99 -17.37
CA LEU A 103 3.00 -6.36 -17.12
C LEU A 103 4.19 -7.35 -17.06
N GLY A 104 5.32 -6.99 -17.65
CA GLY A 104 6.58 -7.74 -17.50
C GLY A 104 7.10 -7.82 -16.06
N ARG A 105 6.64 -6.95 -15.16
CA ARG A 105 6.98 -6.97 -13.72
C ARG A 105 6.22 -8.04 -12.95
N VAL A 106 5.17 -8.61 -13.52
CA VAL A 106 4.36 -9.67 -12.89
C VAL A 106 4.98 -11.02 -13.22
N GLY A 107 5.43 -11.76 -12.21
CA GLY A 107 6.02 -13.09 -12.34
C GLY A 107 4.99 -14.22 -12.20
N ASN A 108 5.35 -15.43 -12.60
CA ASN A 108 4.50 -16.63 -12.52
C ASN A 108 4.24 -17.14 -11.08
N LYS A 109 4.89 -16.55 -10.08
CA LYS A 109 4.70 -16.87 -8.65
C LYS A 109 3.91 -15.79 -7.92
N ASP A 110 3.54 -14.73 -8.63
CA ASP A 110 2.81 -13.60 -8.08
C ASP A 110 1.31 -13.88 -8.02
N LEU A 111 0.61 -13.03 -7.28
CA LEU A 111 -0.85 -13.00 -7.15
C LEU A 111 -1.29 -11.56 -7.38
N VAL A 112 -2.34 -11.36 -8.18
CA VAL A 112 -2.91 -10.03 -8.40
C VAL A 112 -4.11 -9.82 -7.50
N LEU A 113 -4.16 -8.67 -6.82
CA LEU A 113 -5.30 -8.16 -6.05
C LEU A 113 -5.84 -6.90 -6.73
N ALA A 114 -6.96 -7.01 -7.43
CA ALA A 114 -7.60 -5.93 -8.15
C ALA A 114 -8.70 -5.25 -7.33
N LEU A 115 -8.70 -3.92 -7.29
CA LEU A 115 -9.68 -3.11 -6.58
C LEU A 115 -10.54 -2.31 -7.56
N SER A 116 -11.86 -2.51 -7.51
CA SER A 116 -12.82 -1.72 -8.30
C SER A 116 -14.21 -1.78 -7.69
N HIS A 117 -14.76 -0.66 -7.21
CA HIS A 117 -16.11 -0.65 -6.63
C HIS A 117 -17.16 -1.14 -7.64
N SER A 118 -17.18 -0.59 -8.84
CA SER A 118 -18.12 -1.03 -9.89
C SER A 118 -17.76 -2.38 -10.52
N GLY A 119 -16.48 -2.79 -10.45
CA GLY A 119 -15.95 -3.95 -11.17
C GLY A 119 -16.03 -3.84 -12.71
N ARG A 120 -16.11 -2.60 -13.23
CA ARG A 120 -16.31 -2.30 -14.67
C ARG A 120 -15.28 -1.33 -15.23
N SER A 121 -14.15 -1.10 -14.54
CA SER A 121 -13.06 -0.25 -15.03
C SER A 121 -12.41 -0.89 -16.24
N ASP A 122 -12.48 -0.25 -17.40
CA ASP A 122 -11.99 -0.79 -18.67
C ASP A 122 -10.52 -1.18 -18.62
N GLU A 123 -9.70 -0.37 -17.94
CA GLU A 123 -8.26 -0.61 -17.79
C GLU A 123 -7.99 -1.90 -17.02
N LEU A 124 -8.77 -2.19 -15.98
CA LEU A 124 -8.66 -3.45 -15.23
C LEU A 124 -9.16 -4.64 -16.05
N LEU A 125 -10.27 -4.46 -16.77
CA LEU A 125 -10.85 -5.54 -17.57
C LEU A 125 -9.91 -5.99 -18.70
N ARG A 126 -9.15 -5.07 -19.29
CA ARG A 126 -8.13 -5.38 -20.30
C ARG A 126 -6.96 -6.18 -19.75
N LEU A 127 -6.70 -6.16 -18.44
CA LEU A 127 -5.65 -6.98 -17.82
C LEU A 127 -6.07 -8.44 -17.63
N ILE A 128 -7.36 -8.75 -17.63
CA ILE A 128 -7.87 -10.09 -17.31
C ILE A 128 -7.28 -11.14 -18.25
N GLU A 129 -7.38 -10.91 -19.56
CA GLU A 129 -6.92 -11.87 -20.56
C GLU A 129 -5.40 -12.12 -20.49
N PRO A 130 -4.53 -11.09 -20.46
CA PRO A 130 -3.09 -11.29 -20.27
C PRO A 130 -2.73 -12.01 -18.96
N LEU A 131 -3.45 -11.78 -17.86
CA LEU A 131 -3.20 -12.47 -16.60
C LEU A 131 -3.59 -13.95 -16.69
N LYS A 132 -4.74 -14.26 -17.30
CA LYS A 132 -5.19 -15.63 -17.53
C LYS A 132 -4.27 -16.44 -18.41
N GLN A 133 -3.80 -15.86 -19.52
CA GLN A 133 -2.84 -16.53 -20.41
C GLN A 133 -1.53 -16.89 -19.71
N ARG A 134 -1.17 -16.17 -18.65
CA ARG A 134 0.02 -16.41 -17.85
C ARG A 134 -0.26 -17.21 -16.57
N GLU A 135 -1.52 -17.66 -16.39
CA GLU A 135 -1.97 -18.43 -15.21
C GLU A 135 -1.70 -17.70 -13.89
N ILE A 136 -1.76 -16.34 -13.89
CA ILE A 136 -1.57 -15.53 -12.70
C ILE A 136 -2.88 -15.46 -11.91
N PRO A 137 -2.91 -15.91 -10.64
CA PRO A 137 -4.11 -15.85 -9.82
C PRO A 137 -4.61 -14.42 -9.62
N LEU A 138 -5.90 -14.21 -9.84
CA LEU A 138 -6.58 -12.92 -9.72
C LEU A 138 -7.60 -12.95 -8.58
N LEU A 139 -7.35 -12.19 -7.54
CA LEU A 139 -8.30 -11.86 -6.48
C LEU A 139 -8.87 -10.47 -6.74
N SER A 140 -10.14 -10.25 -6.36
CA SER A 140 -10.72 -8.91 -6.48
C SER A 140 -11.47 -8.47 -5.22
N ILE A 141 -11.42 -7.17 -4.95
CA ILE A 141 -12.28 -6.46 -4.01
C ILE A 141 -13.23 -5.62 -4.84
N VAL A 142 -14.53 -5.93 -4.77
CA VAL A 142 -15.57 -5.27 -5.59
C VAL A 142 -16.81 -4.94 -4.75
N GLY A 143 -17.63 -4.01 -5.25
CA GLY A 143 -18.97 -3.75 -4.70
C GLY A 143 -20.04 -4.65 -5.29
N ASP A 144 -19.89 -5.08 -6.56
CA ASP A 144 -20.85 -5.91 -7.29
C ASP A 144 -20.27 -7.29 -7.63
N ALA A 145 -20.80 -8.33 -6.98
CA ALA A 145 -20.39 -9.72 -7.21
C ALA A 145 -20.74 -10.23 -8.62
N GLN A 146 -21.64 -9.55 -9.34
CA GLN A 146 -22.03 -9.86 -10.71
C GLN A 146 -21.28 -9.04 -11.74
N SER A 147 -20.35 -8.18 -11.30
CA SER A 147 -19.52 -7.36 -12.19
C SER A 147 -18.63 -8.20 -13.10
N GLN A 148 -18.17 -7.61 -14.20
CA GLN A 148 -17.30 -8.29 -15.15
C GLN A 148 -15.97 -8.69 -14.51
N LEU A 149 -15.37 -7.83 -13.67
CA LEU A 149 -14.15 -8.17 -12.93
C LEU A 149 -14.38 -9.37 -11.99
N ALA A 150 -15.49 -9.36 -11.24
CA ALA A 150 -15.83 -10.44 -10.31
C ALA A 150 -15.94 -11.79 -11.03
N ARG A 151 -16.66 -11.85 -12.16
CA ARG A 151 -16.86 -13.09 -12.93
C ARG A 151 -15.57 -13.71 -13.45
N HIS A 152 -14.53 -12.92 -13.61
CA HIS A 152 -13.24 -13.37 -14.13
C HIS A 152 -12.18 -13.54 -13.05
N SER A 153 -12.48 -13.19 -11.79
CA SER A 153 -11.60 -13.38 -10.65
C SER A 153 -11.68 -14.80 -10.10
N ASP A 154 -10.55 -15.35 -9.66
CA ASP A 154 -10.48 -16.67 -9.02
C ASP A 154 -11.03 -16.65 -7.59
N LEU A 155 -11.09 -15.46 -6.98
CA LEU A 155 -11.70 -15.24 -5.68
C LEU A 155 -12.19 -13.79 -5.58
N VAL A 156 -13.40 -13.63 -5.05
CA VAL A 156 -14.07 -12.32 -4.99
C VAL A 156 -14.40 -11.96 -3.55
N LEU A 157 -13.87 -10.86 -3.07
CA LEU A 157 -14.27 -10.21 -1.83
C LEU A 157 -15.30 -9.13 -2.19
N CYS A 158 -16.57 -9.47 -2.09
CA CYS A 158 -17.66 -8.55 -2.39
C CYS A 158 -18.09 -7.81 -1.12
N MET A 159 -17.81 -6.50 -1.08
CA MET A 159 -18.19 -5.63 0.04
C MET A 159 -19.60 -5.05 -0.08
N GLY A 160 -20.35 -5.41 -1.13
CA GLY A 160 -21.64 -4.82 -1.46
C GLY A 160 -21.51 -3.44 -2.10
N MET A 161 -22.53 -3.02 -2.82
CA MET A 161 -22.60 -1.66 -3.36
C MET A 161 -22.82 -0.67 -2.21
N GLN A 162 -21.92 0.30 -2.11
CA GLN A 162 -21.93 1.33 -1.09
C GLN A 162 -22.57 2.61 -1.65
N GLU A 163 -23.46 3.22 -0.87
CA GLU A 163 -23.88 4.60 -1.14
C GLU A 163 -22.78 5.55 -0.68
N GLU A 164 -22.38 6.45 -1.58
CA GLU A 164 -21.35 7.42 -1.25
C GLU A 164 -21.90 8.57 -0.42
N ALA A 165 -21.15 9.01 0.58
CA ALA A 165 -21.55 10.14 1.44
C ALA A 165 -21.49 11.50 0.73
N CYS A 166 -20.98 11.55 -0.51
CA CYS A 166 -20.94 12.72 -1.36
C CYS A 166 -22.37 13.23 -1.65
N PRO A 167 -22.66 14.56 -1.55
CA PRO A 167 -23.98 15.12 -1.81
C PRO A 167 -24.56 14.78 -3.19
N HIS A 168 -23.70 14.45 -4.14
CA HIS A 168 -24.07 14.07 -5.51
C HIS A 168 -23.95 12.55 -5.76
N GLY A 169 -23.55 11.76 -4.76
CA GLY A 169 -23.31 10.31 -4.91
C GLY A 169 -22.16 9.94 -5.86
N LEU A 170 -21.28 10.90 -6.21
CA LEU A 170 -20.26 10.71 -7.25
C LEU A 170 -18.84 10.53 -6.70
N ALA A 171 -18.47 11.29 -5.66
CA ALA A 171 -17.13 11.22 -5.10
C ALA A 171 -17.00 10.00 -4.19
N PRO A 172 -16.05 9.08 -4.48
CA PRO A 172 -15.81 7.90 -3.63
C PRO A 172 -15.40 8.32 -2.21
N SER A 173 -16.12 7.84 -1.24
CA SER A 173 -15.94 8.08 0.20
C SER A 173 -16.14 6.77 0.97
N VAL A 174 -17.38 6.33 1.17
CA VAL A 174 -17.73 5.09 1.86
C VAL A 174 -17.10 3.88 1.19
N SER A 175 -17.20 3.77 -0.15
CA SER A 175 -16.62 2.65 -0.88
C SER A 175 -15.10 2.54 -0.70
N THR A 176 -14.39 3.66 -0.72
CA THR A 176 -12.92 3.67 -0.56
C THR A 176 -12.51 3.39 0.89
N THR A 177 -13.25 3.89 1.87
CA THR A 177 -13.04 3.58 3.29
C THR A 177 -13.26 2.09 3.57
N CYS A 178 -14.30 1.49 2.99
CA CYS A 178 -14.54 0.05 3.06
C CYS A 178 -13.41 -0.76 2.42
N MET A 179 -12.93 -0.38 1.22
CA MET A 179 -11.79 -1.03 0.56
C MET A 179 -10.54 -0.98 1.42
N LEU A 180 -10.26 0.18 2.02
CA LEU A 180 -9.11 0.37 2.90
C LEU A 180 -9.19 -0.54 4.13
N ALA A 181 -10.31 -0.52 4.83
CA ALA A 181 -10.52 -1.34 6.02
C ALA A 181 -10.40 -2.84 5.72
N LEU A 182 -10.99 -3.30 4.60
CA LEU A 182 -10.91 -4.70 4.17
C LEU A 182 -9.47 -5.10 3.78
N GLY A 183 -8.76 -4.22 3.09
CA GLY A 183 -7.36 -4.42 2.74
C GLY A 183 -6.44 -4.49 3.95
N ASP A 184 -6.66 -3.66 4.95
CA ASP A 184 -5.93 -3.71 6.23
C ASP A 184 -6.25 -4.99 7.00
N ALA A 185 -7.52 -5.39 7.05
CA ALA A 185 -7.92 -6.65 7.67
C ALA A 185 -7.19 -7.83 7.03
N LEU A 186 -7.09 -7.88 5.70
CA LEU A 186 -6.33 -8.91 4.97
C LEU A 186 -4.84 -8.87 5.32
N ALA A 187 -4.21 -7.70 5.19
CA ALA A 187 -2.77 -7.56 5.41
C ALA A 187 -2.37 -7.94 6.84
N LEU A 188 -3.12 -7.47 7.84
CA LEU A 188 -2.85 -7.76 9.25
C LEU A 188 -3.20 -9.21 9.63
N THR A 189 -4.21 -9.82 9.00
CA THR A 189 -4.49 -11.25 9.17
C THR A 189 -3.33 -12.08 8.64
N VAL A 190 -2.81 -11.78 7.45
CA VAL A 190 -1.65 -12.47 6.87
C VAL A 190 -0.39 -12.24 7.71
N MET A 191 -0.16 -11.02 8.20
CA MET A 191 0.92 -10.70 9.15
C MET A 191 0.87 -11.62 10.37
N LYS A 192 -0.32 -11.79 10.97
CA LYS A 192 -0.54 -12.70 12.11
C LYS A 192 -0.27 -14.17 11.73
N MET A 193 -0.72 -14.62 10.56
CA MET A 193 -0.45 -15.97 10.04
C MET A 193 1.05 -16.22 9.86
N ARG A 194 1.81 -15.22 9.42
CA ARG A 194 3.28 -15.28 9.25
C ARG A 194 4.04 -15.23 10.59
N ARG A 195 3.36 -14.99 11.71
CA ARG A 195 3.97 -14.75 13.03
C ARG A 195 5.01 -13.63 12.98
N PHE A 196 4.73 -12.60 12.17
CA PHE A 196 5.63 -11.46 11.98
C PHE A 196 5.82 -10.70 13.29
N THR A 197 7.07 -10.56 13.73
CA THR A 197 7.40 -10.02 15.05
C THR A 197 7.65 -8.51 15.03
N ILE A 198 7.78 -7.91 16.22
CA ILE A 198 8.16 -6.50 16.37
C ILE A 198 9.58 -6.28 15.83
N GLU A 199 10.47 -7.25 16.03
CA GLU A 199 11.83 -7.23 15.54
C GLU A 199 11.87 -7.28 14.00
N ASP A 200 10.99 -8.06 13.37
CA ASP A 200 10.84 -8.07 11.92
C ASP A 200 10.32 -6.72 11.42
N TYR A 201 9.32 -6.15 12.10
CA TYR A 201 8.79 -4.83 11.77
C TYR A 201 9.87 -3.74 11.81
N ALA A 202 10.72 -3.76 12.83
CA ALA A 202 11.83 -2.82 12.97
C ALA A 202 12.84 -2.89 11.81
N ARG A 203 13.10 -4.09 11.27
CA ARG A 203 14.00 -4.29 10.12
C ARG A 203 13.47 -3.63 8.86
N PHE A 204 12.15 -3.56 8.67
CA PHE A 204 11.51 -2.90 7.54
C PHE A 204 11.36 -1.38 7.74
N HIS A 205 11.55 -0.87 8.97
CA HIS A 205 11.39 0.55 9.32
C HIS A 205 12.64 1.15 9.96
N PRO A 206 13.83 1.05 9.33
CA PRO A 206 15.09 1.46 9.96
C PRO A 206 15.17 2.95 10.30
N GLY A 207 14.43 3.79 9.59
CA GLY A 207 14.38 5.26 9.83
C GLY A 207 13.29 5.72 10.80
N GLY A 208 12.44 4.82 11.28
CA GLY A 208 11.33 5.16 12.17
C GLY A 208 11.73 5.18 13.65
N ALA A 209 10.96 5.91 14.48
CA ALA A 209 11.17 5.95 15.94
C ALA A 209 11.17 4.56 16.58
N LEU A 210 10.36 3.63 16.05
CA LEU A 210 10.33 2.24 16.53
C LEU A 210 11.60 1.48 16.11
N GLY A 211 12.06 1.64 14.88
CA GLY A 211 13.32 1.06 14.40
C GLY A 211 14.50 1.51 15.26
N ALA A 212 14.58 2.81 15.54
CA ALA A 212 15.61 3.38 16.38
C ALA A 212 15.62 2.81 17.83
N ARG A 213 14.44 2.51 18.39
CA ARG A 213 14.33 1.92 19.73
C ARG A 213 14.72 0.44 19.81
N LEU A 214 14.64 -0.27 18.70
CA LEU A 214 14.90 -1.71 18.62
C LEU A 214 16.29 -2.03 18.06
N ILE A 215 17.04 -1.02 17.64
CA ILE A 215 18.44 -1.18 17.26
C ILE A 215 19.24 -1.59 18.51
N THR A 216 19.86 -2.78 18.47
CA THR A 216 20.75 -3.23 19.54
C THR A 216 22.05 -2.42 19.55
N VAL A 217 22.71 -2.36 20.70
CA VAL A 217 24.06 -1.74 20.82
C VAL A 217 25.00 -2.29 19.75
N GLY A 218 25.01 -3.61 19.53
CA GLY A 218 25.85 -4.25 18.52
C GLY A 218 25.55 -3.82 17.08
N GLN A 219 24.29 -3.46 16.77
CA GLN A 219 23.90 -2.91 15.46
C GLN A 219 24.30 -1.44 15.30
N SER A 220 24.24 -0.68 16.39
CA SER A 220 24.63 0.75 16.43
C SER A 220 26.13 0.97 16.54
N MET A 221 26.88 -0.04 16.98
CA MET A 221 28.32 0.09 17.15
C MET A 221 29.01 0.38 15.82
N TRP A 222 29.88 1.36 15.81
CA TRP A 222 30.73 1.69 14.67
C TRP A 222 31.73 0.57 14.40
N PHE A 223 32.28 -0.03 15.47
CA PHE A 223 33.18 -1.17 15.40
C PHE A 223 32.38 -2.42 15.71
N LYS A 224 32.37 -3.40 14.81
CA LYS A 224 31.63 -4.64 15.00
C LYS A 224 32.42 -5.63 15.83
N ARG A 225 31.73 -6.58 16.46
CA ARG A 225 32.36 -7.64 17.28
C ARG A 225 33.40 -8.39 16.43
N GLY A 226 34.67 -8.43 16.92
CA GLY A 226 35.78 -9.05 16.21
C GLY A 226 36.57 -8.10 15.30
N GLU A 227 36.17 -6.84 15.15
CA GLU A 227 37.01 -5.81 14.52
C GLU A 227 38.03 -5.27 15.53
N THR A 228 39.27 -5.05 15.08
CA THR A 228 40.32 -4.40 15.90
C THR A 228 39.97 -2.92 16.05
N LEU A 229 39.91 -2.48 17.32
CA LEU A 229 39.71 -1.07 17.63
C LEU A 229 40.99 -0.27 17.34
N PRO A 230 40.90 0.91 16.78
CA PRO A 230 42.05 1.82 16.61
C PRO A 230 42.34 2.52 17.94
N VAL A 231 42.98 1.81 18.87
CA VAL A 231 43.33 2.31 20.22
C VAL A 231 44.69 2.97 20.17
N ALA A 232 44.77 4.19 20.69
CA ALA A 232 46.03 4.90 20.95
C ALA A 232 46.23 5.10 22.45
N LEU A 233 47.46 5.01 22.91
CA LEU A 233 47.84 5.31 24.28
C LEU A 233 48.18 6.80 24.43
N GLU A 234 47.96 7.38 25.59
CA GLU A 234 48.20 8.81 25.85
C GLU A 234 49.66 9.24 25.58
N ASN A 235 50.61 8.31 25.69
CA ASN A 235 52.05 8.54 25.47
C ASN A 235 52.53 8.26 24.04
N GLU A 236 51.63 7.80 23.14
CA GLU A 236 51.94 7.59 21.74
C GLU A 236 51.86 8.93 20.96
N THR A 237 52.74 9.09 20.00
CA THR A 237 52.68 10.25 19.09
C THR A 237 51.56 10.05 18.06
N VAL A 238 51.05 11.14 17.50
CA VAL A 238 50.06 11.13 16.41
C VAL A 238 50.56 10.31 15.21
N GLN A 239 51.88 10.37 14.94
CA GLN A 239 52.50 9.61 13.86
C GLN A 239 52.43 8.11 14.08
N GLU A 240 52.75 7.62 15.29
CA GLU A 240 52.65 6.22 15.67
C GLU A 240 51.20 5.73 15.62
N MET A 241 50.26 6.51 16.13
CA MET A 241 48.84 6.22 16.07
C MET A 241 48.37 6.09 14.61
N LEU A 242 48.73 7.00 13.72
CA LEU A 242 48.37 6.95 12.31
C LEU A 242 48.97 5.74 11.59
N GLN A 243 50.23 5.36 11.89
CA GLN A 243 50.85 4.17 11.32
C GLN A 243 50.15 2.89 11.80
N LYS A 244 49.84 2.80 13.10
CA LYS A 244 49.13 1.66 13.73
C LYS A 244 47.74 1.45 13.19
N THR A 245 47.02 2.56 12.90
CA THR A 245 45.63 2.50 12.43
C THR A 245 45.50 2.50 10.91
N ALA A 246 46.58 2.73 10.14
CA ALA A 246 46.57 2.85 8.69
C ALA A 246 46.06 1.58 7.97
N SER A 247 46.29 0.39 8.54
CA SER A 247 45.85 -0.89 8.00
C SER A 247 44.42 -1.27 8.41
N LEU A 248 43.80 -0.53 9.32
CA LEU A 248 42.45 -0.84 9.80
C LEU A 248 41.40 -0.34 8.80
N LYS A 249 40.33 -1.11 8.62
CA LYS A 249 39.22 -0.77 7.70
C LYS A 249 38.52 0.54 8.04
N ARG A 250 38.51 0.92 9.30
CA ARG A 250 37.91 2.17 9.80
C ARG A 250 38.97 3.00 10.47
N ARG A 251 39.10 4.25 10.04
CA ARG A 251 40.05 5.22 10.56
C ARG A 251 39.37 6.07 11.62
N GLY A 252 40.02 6.22 12.73
CA GLY A 252 39.59 7.00 13.87
C GLY A 252 40.22 6.39 15.12
N ALA A 253 40.72 7.21 16.05
CA ALA A 253 41.25 6.74 17.31
C ALA A 253 40.19 6.87 18.41
N VAL A 254 40.18 5.94 19.35
CA VAL A 254 39.44 6.00 20.61
C VAL A 254 40.44 6.12 21.73
#